data_0d4342f1fd0aa6f1b9c499f91823d6e5
#
_entry.id   0d4342f1fd0aa6f1b9c499f91823d6e5
#
_cell.length_a   1.000
_cell.length_b   1.000
_cell.length_c   1.000
_cell.angle_alpha   90.00
_cell.angle_beta   90.00
_cell.angle_gamma   90.00
#
_symmetry.space_group_name_H-M   'P 1'
#
loop_
_entity.id
_entity.type
_entity.pdbx_description
1 polymer ?
#
loop_
_entity_poly.entity_id
_entity_poly.type
_entity_poly.pdbx_seq_one_letter_code
_entity_poly.pdbx_strand_id
1 'polypeptide(L)'
;MHEAEKSLNRYARKKPGIPPGFLRCVGPLLAESGRSANPKKWHYPIHMLEEFGPSLYWADGPTVSFIGFPYPTRMAVAKLSDGSVWVWSPVALTEELANEVQAIGPVRHIVSPNKIHHLFLKEWVDRWPDARLYAPPGLAQKKPELRFDAELGDEPDPEWAADIDQVVFRGSFAMEEVAFFHLASRTAIIGDIIQRHTEPKMSGWKGMLMRLDGLVGEHGSTPREWRASFLRRSPARSARKKVLGWNAKRLLIAHGECAQNKASGIITAALSWI
;
A
#
# COMPACT_ATOMS: atom_id res chain seq x y z
N MET A 1 -11.67 -7.45 -22.75
CA MET A 1 -10.57 -8.43 -22.91
C MET A 1 -9.62 -8.07 -24.05
N HIS A 2 -10.10 -7.77 -25.25
CA HIS A 2 -9.25 -7.55 -26.44
C HIS A 2 -8.39 -6.26 -26.45
N GLU A 3 -8.79 -5.18 -25.77
CA GLU A 3 -8.03 -3.91 -25.72
C GLU A 3 -6.92 -3.91 -24.66
N ALA A 4 -7.13 -4.57 -23.52
CA ALA A 4 -6.11 -4.70 -22.46
C ALA A 4 -4.93 -5.55 -22.94
N GLU A 5 -5.22 -6.61 -23.71
CA GLU A 5 -4.21 -7.48 -24.33
C GLU A 5 -3.39 -6.75 -25.40
N LYS A 6 -4.02 -5.84 -26.16
CA LYS A 6 -3.34 -4.98 -27.14
C LYS A 6 -2.44 -3.91 -26.45
N SER A 7 -2.83 -3.43 -25.28
CA SER A 7 -2.05 -2.47 -24.49
C SER A 7 -0.80 -3.13 -23.88
N LEU A 8 -0.96 -4.33 -23.32
CA LEU A 8 0.15 -5.13 -22.77
C LEU A 8 1.15 -5.58 -23.84
N ASN A 9 0.67 -5.99 -25.01
CA ASN A 9 1.53 -6.32 -26.12
C ASN A 9 2.30 -5.11 -26.69
N ARG A 10 1.73 -3.90 -26.62
CA ARG A 10 2.45 -2.66 -26.97
C ARG A 10 3.51 -2.29 -25.94
N TYR A 11 3.24 -2.54 -24.65
CA TYR A 11 4.20 -2.30 -23.56
C TYR A 11 5.40 -3.26 -23.63
N ALA A 12 5.15 -4.53 -23.89
CA ALA A 12 6.21 -5.55 -24.03
C ALA A 12 7.11 -5.33 -25.24
N ARG A 13 6.59 -4.80 -26.35
CA ARG A 13 7.41 -4.46 -27.53
C ARG A 13 8.35 -3.29 -27.33
N LYS A 14 8.12 -2.44 -26.33
CA LYS A 14 8.96 -1.27 -26.03
C LYS A 14 10.09 -1.54 -25.03
N LYS A 15 10.11 -2.72 -24.38
CA LYS A 15 11.18 -3.12 -23.45
C LYS A 15 11.63 -4.56 -23.75
N PRO A 16 12.70 -4.77 -24.54
CA PRO A 16 13.26 -6.09 -24.81
C PRO A 16 13.82 -6.69 -23.50
N GLY A 17 13.50 -7.95 -23.22
CA GLY A 17 14.01 -8.71 -22.06
C GLY A 17 12.97 -9.40 -21.19
N ILE A 18 11.67 -9.29 -21.49
CA ILE A 18 10.61 -9.95 -20.72
C ILE A 18 10.28 -11.32 -21.35
N PRO A 19 10.40 -12.45 -20.62
CA PRO A 19 10.07 -13.77 -21.15
C PRO A 19 8.57 -13.90 -21.50
N PRO A 20 8.20 -14.52 -22.64
CA PRO A 20 6.79 -14.61 -23.10
C PRO A 20 5.84 -15.31 -22.12
N GLY A 21 6.32 -16.21 -21.27
CA GLY A 21 5.50 -16.93 -20.27
C GLY A 21 5.09 -16.09 -19.06
N PHE A 22 5.82 -15.04 -18.74
CA PHE A 22 5.58 -14.21 -17.55
C PHE A 22 4.36 -13.30 -17.72
N LEU A 23 4.07 -12.88 -18.95
CA LEU A 23 2.91 -12.02 -19.26
C LEU A 23 1.56 -12.71 -19.04
N ARG A 24 1.52 -14.05 -19.05
CA ARG A 24 0.28 -14.82 -18.75
C ARG A 24 -0.05 -14.82 -17.24
N CYS A 25 0.95 -14.71 -16.37
CA CYS A 25 0.74 -14.69 -14.93
C CYS A 25 0.46 -13.28 -14.37
N VAL A 26 1.00 -12.22 -15.01
CA VAL A 26 0.91 -10.83 -14.53
C VAL A 26 -0.13 -10.01 -15.32
N GLY A 27 -0.52 -10.46 -16.52
CA GLY A 27 -1.48 -9.77 -17.37
C GLY A 27 -2.84 -9.51 -16.71
N PRO A 28 -3.44 -10.47 -16.01
CA PRO A 28 -4.67 -10.27 -15.23
C PRO A 28 -4.52 -9.29 -14.06
N LEU A 29 -3.33 -9.25 -13.44
CA LEU A 29 -3.02 -8.37 -12.29
C LEU A 29 -3.19 -6.87 -12.59
N LEU A 30 -3.01 -6.46 -13.84
CA LEU A 30 -3.07 -5.06 -14.23
C LEU A 30 -4.40 -4.64 -14.86
N ALA A 31 -5.27 -5.60 -15.22
CA ALA A 31 -6.46 -5.37 -16.05
C ALA A 31 -7.78 -5.27 -15.26
N GLU A 32 -7.90 -5.81 -14.05
CA GLU A 32 -9.22 -6.00 -13.40
C GLU A 32 -9.57 -5.03 -12.26
N SER A 33 -8.82 -3.95 -12.06
CA SER A 33 -9.13 -2.96 -11.02
C SER A 33 -10.33 -2.03 -11.34
N GLY A 34 -11.14 -2.36 -12.35
CA GLY A 34 -12.16 -1.46 -12.90
C GLY A 34 -13.60 -1.96 -12.88
N ARG A 35 -13.94 -3.07 -12.21
CA ARG A 35 -15.36 -3.47 -12.09
C ARG A 35 -15.97 -2.92 -10.83
N SER A 36 -16.92 -1.99 -11.01
CA SER A 36 -17.89 -1.57 -10.01
C SER A 36 -18.44 -2.79 -9.26
N ALA A 37 -18.11 -2.91 -7.98
CA ALA A 37 -18.70 -3.91 -7.11
C ALA A 37 -20.18 -3.58 -6.96
N ASN A 38 -21.05 -4.53 -7.34
CA ASN A 38 -22.47 -4.50 -7.05
C ASN A 38 -22.66 -4.29 -5.54
N PRO A 39 -23.50 -3.35 -5.08
CA PRO A 39 -23.68 -3.08 -3.67
C PRO A 39 -24.48 -4.19 -2.99
N LYS A 40 -23.88 -5.37 -2.82
CA LYS A 40 -24.36 -6.33 -1.83
C LYS A 40 -24.09 -5.72 -0.47
N LYS A 41 -25.11 -5.62 0.38
CA LYS A 41 -25.04 -5.11 1.75
C LYS A 41 -23.79 -5.61 2.46
N TRP A 42 -22.76 -4.77 2.45
CA TRP A 42 -21.55 -4.99 3.22
C TRP A 42 -21.94 -4.77 4.69
N HIS A 43 -21.88 -5.80 5.50
CA HIS A 43 -21.86 -5.61 6.95
C HIS A 43 -20.45 -5.06 7.26
N TYR A 44 -20.33 -3.73 7.29
CA TYR A 44 -19.15 -3.09 7.84
C TYR A 44 -19.16 -3.35 9.34
N PRO A 45 -18.12 -3.92 9.94
CA PRO A 45 -17.92 -3.70 11.35
C PRO A 45 -17.87 -2.18 11.53
N ILE A 46 -18.45 -1.65 12.60
CA ILE A 46 -18.33 -0.24 12.96
C ILE A 46 -16.84 -0.05 13.28
N HIS A 47 -16.08 0.40 12.29
CA HIS A 47 -14.65 0.60 12.46
C HIS A 47 -14.47 1.97 13.08
N MET A 48 -14.28 1.96 14.37
CA MET A 48 -13.73 3.11 15.06
C MET A 48 -12.24 3.22 14.68
N LEU A 49 -11.78 4.45 14.49
CA LEU A 49 -10.38 4.74 14.25
C LEU A 49 -9.61 4.43 15.55
N GLU A 50 -8.72 3.44 15.51
CA GLU A 50 -7.96 2.98 16.67
C GLU A 50 -6.59 3.65 16.74
N GLU A 51 -6.13 4.01 17.93
CA GLU A 51 -4.78 4.51 18.14
C GLU A 51 -3.77 3.36 17.96
N PHE A 52 -2.83 3.51 17.02
CA PHE A 52 -1.73 2.57 16.79
C PHE A 52 -0.47 2.96 17.56
N GLY A 53 -0.30 4.22 17.82
CA GLY A 53 0.79 4.80 18.60
C GLY A 53 0.66 6.32 18.67
N PRO A 54 1.52 7.01 19.41
CA PRO A 54 1.39 8.45 19.57
C PRO A 54 1.17 9.19 18.26
N SER A 55 0.05 9.92 18.15
CA SER A 55 -0.36 10.67 16.97
C SER A 55 -0.57 9.84 15.67
N LEU A 56 -0.63 8.52 15.77
CA LEU A 56 -0.86 7.61 14.65
C LEU A 56 -2.06 6.70 14.95
N TYR A 57 -3.01 6.69 14.04
CA TYR A 57 -4.24 5.91 14.11
C TYR A 57 -4.36 5.01 12.89
N TRP A 58 -5.23 4.02 12.94
CA TRP A 58 -5.51 3.12 11.84
C TRP A 58 -6.96 2.68 11.83
N ALA A 59 -7.44 2.27 10.66
CA ALA A 59 -8.75 1.62 10.53
C ALA A 59 -8.67 0.55 9.45
N ASP A 60 -9.35 -0.58 9.68
CA ASP A 60 -9.59 -1.59 8.64
C ASP A 60 -10.82 -1.18 7.82
N GLY A 61 -10.76 -1.38 6.53
CA GLY A 61 -11.86 -1.16 5.61
C GLY A 61 -12.47 -2.46 5.07
N PRO A 62 -13.33 -2.38 4.06
CA PRO A 62 -13.95 -3.55 3.47
C PRO A 62 -12.90 -4.47 2.82
N THR A 63 -13.20 -5.77 2.80
CA THR A 63 -12.44 -6.72 2.01
C THR A 63 -12.79 -6.54 0.53
N VAL A 64 -11.79 -6.29 -0.29
CA VAL A 64 -11.91 -6.17 -1.75
C VAL A 64 -11.44 -7.44 -2.42
N SER A 65 -11.96 -7.75 -3.61
CA SER A 65 -11.49 -8.88 -4.41
C SER A 65 -10.45 -8.40 -5.42
N PHE A 66 -9.24 -8.95 -5.33
CA PHE A 66 -8.19 -8.72 -6.31
C PHE A 66 -7.75 -10.06 -6.89
N ILE A 67 -8.01 -10.28 -8.20
CA ILE A 67 -7.75 -11.54 -8.93
C ILE A 67 -8.36 -12.77 -8.23
N GLY A 68 -9.58 -12.61 -7.69
CA GLY A 68 -10.26 -13.67 -6.95
C GLY A 68 -9.69 -14.01 -5.58
N PHE A 69 -8.77 -13.17 -5.07
CA PHE A 69 -8.27 -13.25 -3.70
C PHE A 69 -8.92 -12.14 -2.85
N PRO A 70 -9.41 -12.45 -1.65
CA PRO A 70 -9.93 -11.45 -0.74
C PRO A 70 -8.78 -10.71 -0.04
N TYR A 71 -8.72 -9.40 -0.22
CA TYR A 71 -7.79 -8.51 0.46
C TYR A 71 -8.54 -7.57 1.40
N PRO A 72 -8.35 -7.67 2.72
CA PRO A 72 -8.82 -6.63 3.63
C PRO A 72 -8.06 -5.35 3.33
N THR A 73 -8.77 -4.22 3.32
CA THR A 73 -8.13 -2.91 3.16
C THR A 73 -7.82 -2.31 4.52
N ARG A 74 -6.80 -1.46 4.57
CA ARG A 74 -6.38 -0.76 5.79
C ARG A 74 -5.84 0.62 5.44
N MET A 75 -6.17 1.58 6.31
CA MET A 75 -5.65 2.94 6.25
C MET A 75 -4.84 3.27 7.50
N ALA A 76 -4.00 4.28 7.39
CA ALA A 76 -3.40 4.96 8.51
C ALA A 76 -3.70 6.46 8.48
N VAL A 77 -3.81 7.06 9.66
CA VAL A 77 -4.04 8.50 9.84
C VAL A 77 -3.02 9.02 10.83
N ALA A 78 -2.19 9.97 10.41
CA ALA A 78 -1.25 10.64 11.30
C ALA A 78 -1.70 12.07 11.56
N LYS A 79 -1.65 12.49 12.83
CA LYS A 79 -1.71 13.90 13.21
C LYS A 79 -0.31 14.46 13.13
N LEU A 80 -0.09 15.44 12.28
CA LEU A 80 1.20 16.11 12.12
C LEU A 80 1.44 17.14 13.22
N SER A 81 2.68 17.59 13.35
CA SER A 81 3.08 18.57 14.37
C SER A 81 2.44 19.94 14.20
N ASP A 82 2.03 20.31 12.98
CA ASP A 82 1.25 21.51 12.68
C ASP A 82 -0.25 21.40 13.00
N GLY A 83 -0.69 20.21 13.47
CA GLY A 83 -2.08 19.90 13.79
C GLY A 83 -2.91 19.39 12.61
N SER A 84 -2.37 19.37 11.41
CA SER A 84 -3.04 18.81 10.23
C SER A 84 -3.02 17.27 10.23
N VAL A 85 -3.80 16.69 9.32
CA VAL A 85 -3.95 15.24 9.18
C VAL A 85 -3.41 14.77 7.85
N TRP A 86 -2.58 13.72 7.92
CA TRP A 86 -2.05 12.95 6.81
C TRP A 86 -2.72 11.58 6.78
N VAL A 87 -3.26 11.19 5.62
CA VAL A 87 -4.01 9.94 5.42
C VAL A 87 -3.30 9.06 4.42
N TRP A 88 -3.01 7.83 4.80
CA TRP A 88 -2.36 6.82 3.98
C TRP A 88 -3.34 5.72 3.59
N SER A 89 -3.34 5.35 2.29
CA SER A 89 -4.12 4.22 1.79
C SER A 89 -5.60 4.28 2.22
N PRO A 90 -6.35 5.33 1.86
CA PRO A 90 -7.74 5.51 2.27
C PRO A 90 -8.59 4.27 2.05
N VAL A 91 -9.47 3.96 2.99
CA VAL A 91 -10.51 2.92 2.88
C VAL A 91 -11.85 3.53 2.52
N ALA A 92 -12.88 2.70 2.26
CA ALA A 92 -14.24 3.19 1.98
C ALA A 92 -14.69 4.17 3.07
N LEU A 93 -15.15 5.34 2.66
CA LEU A 93 -15.50 6.42 3.56
C LEU A 93 -16.93 6.27 4.05
N THR A 94 -17.12 6.30 5.38
CA THR A 94 -18.41 6.48 6.02
C THR A 94 -18.46 7.82 6.72
N GLU A 95 -19.66 8.33 7.02
CA GLU A 95 -19.80 9.60 7.75
C GLU A 95 -19.18 9.51 9.16
N GLU A 96 -19.28 8.36 9.81
CA GLU A 96 -18.68 8.12 11.13
C GLU A 96 -17.15 8.23 11.06
N LEU A 97 -16.53 7.54 10.10
CA LEU A 97 -15.08 7.60 9.89
C LEU A 97 -14.63 9.01 9.52
N ALA A 98 -15.39 9.71 8.65
CA ALA A 98 -15.09 11.09 8.28
C ALA A 98 -15.09 12.03 9.49
N ASN A 99 -16.09 11.88 10.38
CA ASN A 99 -16.18 12.68 11.59
C ASN A 99 -15.06 12.38 12.59
N GLU A 100 -14.67 11.12 12.76
CA GLU A 100 -13.56 10.73 13.63
C GLU A 100 -12.23 11.30 13.10
N VAL A 101 -11.96 11.20 11.80
CA VAL A 101 -10.76 11.76 11.16
C VAL A 101 -10.75 13.29 11.30
N GLN A 102 -11.88 13.95 11.05
CA GLN A 102 -12.02 15.40 11.17
C GLN A 102 -11.81 15.89 12.61
N ALA A 103 -12.16 15.09 13.61
CA ALA A 103 -11.95 15.41 15.03
C ALA A 103 -10.46 15.40 15.42
N ILE A 104 -9.59 14.71 14.69
CA ILE A 104 -8.12 14.73 14.89
C ILE A 104 -7.54 16.07 14.42
N GLY A 105 -8.02 16.58 13.28
CA GLY A 105 -7.57 17.82 12.66
C GLY A 105 -8.01 17.95 11.20
N PRO A 106 -7.68 19.07 10.52
CA PRO A 106 -7.97 19.26 9.11
C PRO A 106 -7.18 18.30 8.24
N VAL A 107 -7.85 17.53 7.37
CA VAL A 107 -7.19 16.66 6.40
C VAL A 107 -6.50 17.52 5.34
N ARG A 108 -5.18 17.43 5.25
CA ARG A 108 -4.36 18.18 4.30
C ARG A 108 -3.66 17.30 3.28
N HIS A 109 -3.36 16.04 3.62
CA HIS A 109 -2.57 15.16 2.79
C HIS A 109 -3.25 13.80 2.66
N ILE A 110 -3.47 13.36 1.42
CA ILE A 110 -4.00 12.03 1.09
C ILE A 110 -2.97 11.35 0.20
N VAL A 111 -2.44 10.20 0.64
CA VAL A 111 -1.38 9.50 -0.07
C VAL A 111 -1.76 8.07 -0.42
N SER A 112 -1.38 7.63 -1.61
CA SER A 112 -1.43 6.24 -2.03
C SER A 112 -0.02 5.66 -2.02
N PRO A 113 0.25 4.51 -1.35
CA PRO A 113 1.60 3.95 -1.30
C PRO A 113 2.06 3.33 -2.62
N ASN A 114 1.13 2.81 -3.43
CA ASN A 114 1.43 2.15 -4.70
C ASN A 114 0.23 2.22 -5.67
N LYS A 115 0.40 1.69 -6.89
CA LYS A 115 -0.59 1.80 -7.97
C LYS A 115 -1.90 1.03 -7.77
N ILE A 116 -2.04 0.24 -6.71
CA ILE A 116 -3.27 -0.52 -6.45
C ILE A 116 -4.09 0.02 -5.28
N HIS A 117 -3.52 0.87 -4.43
CA HIS A 117 -4.20 1.52 -3.32
C HIS A 117 -4.96 2.80 -3.71
N HIS A 118 -5.73 2.72 -4.81
CA HIS A 118 -6.44 3.87 -5.37
C HIS A 118 -7.97 3.78 -5.30
N LEU A 119 -8.52 2.68 -4.79
CA LEU A 119 -9.96 2.38 -4.93
C LEU A 119 -10.86 3.44 -4.30
N PHE A 120 -10.47 3.98 -3.18
CA PHE A 120 -11.28 4.91 -2.40
C PHE A 120 -10.76 6.36 -2.44
N LEU A 121 -9.69 6.65 -3.19
CA LEU A 121 -9.11 8.00 -3.25
C LEU A 121 -10.13 9.06 -3.64
N LYS A 122 -11.01 8.73 -4.61
CA LYS A 122 -12.01 9.70 -5.10
C LYS A 122 -12.97 10.14 -3.99
N GLU A 123 -13.46 9.21 -3.17
CA GLU A 123 -14.39 9.51 -2.06
C GLU A 123 -13.75 10.49 -1.07
N TRP A 124 -12.46 10.30 -0.78
CA TRP A 124 -11.70 11.14 0.15
C TRP A 124 -11.40 12.52 -0.42
N VAL A 125 -11.02 12.61 -1.70
CA VAL A 125 -10.79 13.92 -2.36
C VAL A 125 -12.09 14.69 -2.50
N ASP A 126 -13.20 14.02 -2.83
CA ASP A 126 -14.51 14.68 -2.91
C ASP A 126 -14.95 15.23 -1.53
N ARG A 127 -14.61 14.53 -0.44
CA ARG A 127 -14.96 14.95 0.94
C ARG A 127 -14.06 16.07 1.46
N TRP A 128 -12.78 16.08 1.06
CA TRP A 128 -11.78 17.08 1.45
C TRP A 128 -11.10 17.68 0.20
N PRO A 129 -11.79 18.56 -0.54
CA PRO A 129 -11.29 19.07 -1.82
C PRO A 129 -10.06 19.97 -1.69
N ASP A 130 -9.80 20.50 -0.49
CA ASP A 130 -8.60 21.31 -0.19
C ASP A 130 -7.40 20.45 0.22
N ALA A 131 -7.58 19.13 0.40
CA ALA A 131 -6.49 18.22 0.69
C ALA A 131 -5.69 17.94 -0.58
N ARG A 132 -4.36 17.95 -0.46
CA ARG A 132 -3.44 17.56 -1.55
C ARG A 132 -3.41 16.05 -1.71
N LEU A 133 -3.53 15.59 -2.95
CA LEU A 133 -3.49 14.17 -3.31
C LEU A 133 -2.13 13.83 -3.90
N TYR A 134 -1.46 12.83 -3.33
CA TYR A 134 -0.13 12.40 -3.75
C TYR A 134 -0.15 11.02 -4.40
N ALA A 135 0.43 10.93 -5.59
CA ALA A 135 0.54 9.68 -6.34
C ALA A 135 1.88 8.98 -6.07
N PRO A 136 1.91 7.65 -5.89
CA PRO A 136 3.13 6.89 -6.07
C PRO A 136 3.54 6.86 -7.55
N PRO A 137 4.80 6.50 -7.88
CA PRO A 137 5.23 6.42 -9.26
C PRO A 137 4.29 5.61 -10.15
N GLY A 138 3.85 6.23 -11.25
CA GLY A 138 3.00 5.63 -12.27
C GLY A 138 1.50 5.51 -11.94
N LEU A 139 1.02 6.04 -10.81
CA LEU A 139 -0.43 6.04 -10.51
C LEU A 139 -1.16 7.13 -11.31
N ALA A 140 -0.59 8.31 -11.45
CA ALA A 140 -1.22 9.40 -12.20
C ALA A 140 -1.51 9.00 -13.67
N GLN A 141 -0.59 8.24 -14.30
CA GLN A 141 -0.80 7.71 -15.64
C GLN A 141 -1.86 6.62 -15.70
N LYS A 142 -2.04 5.85 -14.60
CA LYS A 142 -3.05 4.79 -14.49
C LYS A 142 -4.44 5.35 -14.22
N LYS A 143 -4.51 6.49 -13.52
CA LYS A 143 -5.75 7.14 -13.05
C LYS A 143 -5.81 8.60 -13.48
N PRO A 144 -5.89 8.88 -14.79
CA PRO A 144 -5.91 10.26 -15.31
C PRO A 144 -7.16 11.03 -14.91
N GLU A 145 -8.21 10.35 -14.45
CA GLU A 145 -9.42 10.96 -13.92
C GLU A 145 -9.26 11.56 -12.52
N LEU A 146 -8.16 11.23 -11.79
CA LEU A 146 -7.82 11.83 -10.51
C LEU A 146 -6.77 12.92 -10.72
N ARG A 147 -7.02 14.10 -10.16
CA ARG A 147 -6.04 15.18 -10.14
C ARG A 147 -5.08 14.95 -8.97
N PHE A 148 -3.85 14.55 -9.27
CA PHE A 148 -2.78 14.47 -8.29
C PHE A 148 -2.00 15.79 -8.25
N ASP A 149 -1.68 16.25 -7.04
CA ASP A 149 -0.93 17.49 -6.81
C ASP A 149 0.58 17.28 -6.88
N ALA A 150 1.06 16.08 -6.49
CA ALA A 150 2.47 15.71 -6.59
C ALA A 150 2.68 14.20 -6.73
N GLU A 151 3.85 13.81 -7.23
CA GLU A 151 4.33 12.43 -7.23
C GLU A 151 5.30 12.23 -6.06
N LEU A 152 5.12 11.12 -5.32
CA LEU A 152 5.96 10.74 -4.18
C LEU A 152 7.34 10.28 -4.65
N GLY A 153 8.39 10.82 -4.04
CA GLY A 153 9.79 10.48 -4.27
C GLY A 153 10.44 9.75 -3.08
N ASP A 154 11.78 9.75 -3.05
CA ASP A 154 12.55 9.15 -1.96
C ASP A 154 12.60 10.06 -0.72
N GLU A 155 12.43 11.36 -0.91
CA GLU A 155 12.41 12.34 0.16
C GLU A 155 10.96 12.72 0.48
N PRO A 156 10.63 12.95 1.77
CA PRO A 156 9.31 13.40 2.17
C PRO A 156 9.01 14.81 1.64
N ASP A 157 7.72 15.08 1.42
CA ASP A 157 7.28 16.45 1.14
C ASP A 157 7.62 17.35 2.35
N PRO A 158 8.12 18.57 2.14
CA PRO A 158 8.45 19.51 3.22
C PRO A 158 7.32 19.74 4.23
N GLU A 159 6.06 19.61 3.81
CA GLU A 159 4.89 19.83 4.66
C GLU A 159 4.74 18.76 5.76
N TRP A 160 5.34 17.57 5.60
CA TRP A 160 5.34 16.53 6.66
C TRP A 160 6.71 15.96 7.01
N ALA A 161 7.79 16.48 6.43
CA ALA A 161 9.14 15.95 6.64
C ALA A 161 9.60 15.97 8.11
N ALA A 162 9.01 16.84 8.94
CA ALA A 162 9.28 16.87 10.37
C ALA A 162 8.67 15.70 11.14
N ASP A 163 7.64 15.04 10.57
CA ASP A 163 6.84 14.00 11.23
C ASP A 163 6.97 12.64 10.56
N ILE A 164 7.17 12.61 9.22
CA ILE A 164 7.15 11.39 8.42
C ILE A 164 8.32 11.39 7.43
N ASP A 165 9.16 10.36 7.51
CA ASP A 165 10.17 10.04 6.49
C ASP A 165 9.61 9.01 5.49
N GLN A 166 10.22 8.90 4.31
CA GLN A 166 9.75 7.99 3.27
C GLN A 166 10.87 7.49 2.36
N VAL A 167 10.62 6.41 1.64
CA VAL A 167 11.49 5.90 0.57
C VAL A 167 10.73 5.07 -0.43
N VAL A 168 11.11 5.13 -1.69
CA VAL A 168 10.48 4.34 -2.77
C VAL A 168 11.24 3.05 -3.02
N PHE A 169 10.57 1.91 -2.95
CA PHE A 169 11.08 0.63 -3.44
C PHE A 169 10.96 0.56 -4.96
N ARG A 170 12.05 0.87 -5.66
CA ARG A 170 12.15 0.87 -7.13
C ARG A 170 12.80 -0.39 -7.67
N GLY A 171 12.68 -0.58 -8.98
CA GLY A 171 13.35 -1.65 -9.73
C GLY A 171 12.44 -2.81 -10.10
N SER A 172 11.19 -2.81 -9.66
CA SER A 172 10.14 -3.68 -10.16
C SER A 172 9.52 -3.08 -11.42
N PHE A 173 9.33 -3.89 -12.46
CA PHE A 173 8.58 -3.47 -13.65
C PHE A 173 7.06 -3.53 -13.43
N ALA A 174 6.62 -4.27 -12.43
CA ALA A 174 5.20 -4.45 -12.13
C ALA A 174 4.65 -3.30 -11.26
N MET A 175 5.32 -3.00 -10.16
CA MET A 175 4.84 -2.02 -9.19
C MET A 175 5.99 -1.49 -8.34
N GLU A 176 6.03 -0.19 -8.15
CA GLU A 176 6.87 0.47 -7.16
C GLU A 176 6.01 0.88 -5.96
N GLU A 177 6.59 0.90 -4.78
CA GLU A 177 5.89 1.22 -3.54
C GLU A 177 6.67 2.20 -2.68
N VAL A 178 5.97 3.15 -2.08
CA VAL A 178 6.51 4.09 -1.10
C VAL A 178 6.26 3.54 0.29
N ALA A 179 7.33 3.29 1.03
CA ALA A 179 7.29 3.00 2.45
C ALA A 179 7.48 4.30 3.24
N PHE A 180 6.78 4.41 4.36
CA PHE A 180 6.80 5.60 5.22
C PHE A 180 7.24 5.24 6.63
N PHE A 181 7.75 6.23 7.35
CA PHE A 181 8.12 6.08 8.75
C PHE A 181 7.60 7.26 9.56
N HIS A 182 6.66 7.01 10.45
CA HIS A 182 6.15 8.01 11.37
C HIS A 182 7.07 8.11 12.58
N LEU A 183 7.71 9.28 12.73
CA LEU A 183 8.79 9.52 13.68
C LEU A 183 8.33 9.41 15.14
N ALA A 184 7.26 10.12 15.52
CA ALA A 184 6.79 10.18 16.90
C ALA A 184 6.42 8.79 17.46
N SER A 185 5.73 7.95 16.69
CA SER A 185 5.37 6.59 17.10
C SER A 185 6.46 5.56 16.80
N ARG A 186 7.52 5.93 16.05
CA ARG A 186 8.54 5.01 15.53
C ARG A 186 7.94 3.84 14.77
N THR A 187 6.97 4.13 13.89
CA THR A 187 6.22 3.14 13.12
C THR A 187 6.62 3.17 11.65
N ALA A 188 7.07 2.03 11.13
CA ALA A 188 7.15 1.82 9.68
C ALA A 188 5.75 1.51 9.15
N ILE A 189 5.32 2.25 8.11
CA ILE A 189 4.03 2.10 7.44
C ILE A 189 4.31 1.58 6.04
N ILE A 190 3.90 0.36 5.75
CA ILE A 190 4.28 -0.38 4.54
C ILE A 190 3.02 -0.99 3.91
N GLY A 191 2.91 -0.90 2.59
CA GLY A 191 1.78 -1.44 1.84
C GLY A 191 1.90 -2.94 1.58
N ASP A 192 2.17 -3.27 0.32
CA ASP A 192 2.16 -4.64 -0.17
C ASP A 192 3.52 -5.33 -0.16
N ILE A 193 4.62 -4.57 -0.06
CA ILE A 193 5.97 -5.14 -0.08
C ILE A 193 6.24 -6.04 1.13
N ILE A 194 5.47 -5.89 2.20
CA ILE A 194 5.44 -6.82 3.33
C ILE A 194 4.00 -7.22 3.60
N GLN A 195 3.70 -8.51 3.44
CA GLN A 195 2.45 -9.13 3.87
C GLN A 195 2.78 -10.18 4.94
N ARG A 196 2.00 -10.19 6.03
CA ARG A 196 2.27 -11.04 7.18
C ARG A 196 0.97 -11.60 7.75
N HIS A 197 0.86 -12.91 7.77
CA HIS A 197 -0.31 -13.62 8.31
C HIS A 197 0.14 -14.72 9.27
N THR A 198 -0.49 -14.86 10.44
CA THR A 198 -0.22 -15.98 11.35
C THR A 198 -0.73 -17.27 10.77
N GLU A 199 -1.87 -17.22 10.07
CA GLU A 199 -2.49 -18.34 9.40
C GLU A 199 -2.87 -18.00 7.95
N PRO A 200 -2.97 -18.99 7.06
CA PRO A 200 -3.47 -18.75 5.72
C PRO A 200 -4.90 -18.24 5.78
N LYS A 201 -5.17 -17.06 5.23
CA LYS A 201 -6.53 -16.51 5.13
C LYS A 201 -7.46 -17.30 4.21
N MET A 202 -6.92 -18.33 3.55
CA MET A 202 -7.64 -19.17 2.60
C MET A 202 -7.30 -20.65 2.81
N SER A 203 -8.28 -21.53 2.57
CA SER A 203 -8.11 -22.98 2.60
C SER A 203 -7.64 -23.55 1.26
N GLY A 204 -7.24 -24.81 1.26
CA GLY A 204 -6.86 -25.55 0.06
C GLY A 204 -5.57 -25.04 -0.58
N TRP A 205 -5.49 -25.18 -1.91
CA TRP A 205 -4.28 -24.85 -2.69
C TRP A 205 -3.86 -23.36 -2.57
N LYS A 206 -4.82 -22.45 -2.40
CA LYS A 206 -4.54 -21.01 -2.21
C LYS A 206 -3.80 -20.77 -0.88
N GLY A 207 -4.23 -21.43 0.21
CA GLY A 207 -3.54 -21.34 1.50
C GLY A 207 -2.14 -21.98 1.44
N MET A 208 -1.97 -23.05 0.68
CA MET A 208 -0.65 -23.64 0.44
C MET A 208 0.27 -22.66 -0.32
N LEU A 209 -0.23 -21.96 -1.34
CA LEU A 209 0.54 -20.92 -2.03
C LEU A 209 0.99 -19.82 -1.09
N MET A 210 0.11 -19.30 -0.23
CA MET A 210 0.48 -18.27 0.76
C MET A 210 1.63 -18.74 1.67
N ARG A 211 1.63 -20.02 2.09
CA ARG A 211 2.73 -20.61 2.88
C ARG A 211 4.02 -20.71 2.07
N LEU A 212 3.93 -21.18 0.83
CA LEU A 212 5.09 -21.30 -0.07
C LEU A 212 5.70 -19.93 -0.40
N ASP A 213 4.88 -18.87 -0.46
CA ASP A 213 5.32 -17.49 -0.68
C ASP A 213 5.99 -16.87 0.56
N GLY A 214 5.91 -17.55 1.71
CA GLY A 214 6.43 -17.04 2.97
C GLY A 214 5.58 -15.90 3.57
N LEU A 215 4.33 -15.74 3.12
CA LEU A 215 3.40 -14.73 3.64
C LEU A 215 2.81 -15.15 4.99
N VAL A 216 2.89 -16.43 5.32
CA VAL A 216 2.40 -17.03 6.57
C VAL A 216 3.58 -17.30 7.49
N GLY A 217 3.48 -16.84 8.73
CA GLY A 217 4.49 -17.02 9.77
C GLY A 217 4.87 -15.72 10.47
N GLU A 218 5.85 -15.80 11.35
CA GLU A 218 6.21 -14.73 12.27
C GLU A 218 6.64 -13.43 11.56
N HIS A 219 7.32 -13.55 10.43
CA HIS A 219 7.93 -12.38 9.77
C HIS A 219 7.19 -11.92 8.52
N GLY A 220 6.44 -12.83 7.87
CA GLY A 220 5.86 -12.54 6.56
C GLY A 220 6.93 -12.35 5.47
N SER A 221 6.52 -11.85 4.32
CA SER A 221 7.41 -11.61 3.19
C SER A 221 6.76 -10.73 2.11
N THR A 222 7.49 -10.49 1.02
CA THR A 222 6.93 -9.98 -0.24
C THR A 222 6.39 -11.15 -1.07
N PRO A 223 5.22 -11.07 -1.73
CA PRO A 223 4.73 -12.09 -2.66
C PRO A 223 5.78 -12.44 -3.73
N ARG A 224 5.92 -13.73 -4.08
CA ARG A 224 6.99 -14.21 -4.98
C ARG A 224 6.90 -13.61 -6.37
N GLU A 225 5.69 -13.47 -6.90
CA GLU A 225 5.45 -12.85 -8.20
C GLU A 225 5.95 -11.41 -8.23
N TRP A 226 5.79 -10.68 -7.12
CA TRP A 226 6.33 -9.34 -7.03
C TRP A 226 7.85 -9.33 -6.87
N ARG A 227 8.41 -10.23 -6.03
CA ARG A 227 9.89 -10.39 -5.95
C ARG A 227 10.50 -10.68 -7.32
N ALA A 228 9.87 -11.55 -8.11
CA ALA A 228 10.33 -11.90 -9.45
C ALA A 228 10.30 -10.72 -10.43
N SER A 229 9.47 -9.71 -10.17
CA SER A 229 9.40 -8.51 -11.00
C SER A 229 10.54 -7.52 -10.79
N PHE A 230 11.32 -7.66 -9.70
CA PHE A 230 12.47 -6.81 -9.43
C PHE A 230 13.68 -7.21 -10.29
N LEU A 231 13.72 -6.71 -11.53
CA LEU A 231 14.83 -6.96 -12.46
C LEU A 231 16.09 -6.20 -12.05
N ARG A 232 15.94 -5.03 -11.44
CA ARG A 232 17.03 -4.23 -10.88
C ARG A 232 16.88 -4.11 -9.37
N ARG A 233 17.66 -4.92 -8.62
CA ARG A 233 17.57 -4.97 -7.16
C ARG A 233 18.39 -3.88 -6.45
N SER A 234 19.30 -3.21 -7.13
CA SER A 234 20.15 -2.19 -6.49
C SER A 234 19.34 -1.06 -5.86
N PRO A 235 18.33 -0.44 -6.54
CA PRO A 235 17.49 0.58 -5.92
C PRO A 235 16.71 0.04 -4.72
N ALA A 236 16.17 -1.19 -4.82
CA ALA A 236 15.44 -1.82 -3.71
C ALA A 236 16.35 -2.09 -2.50
N ARG A 237 17.63 -2.45 -2.70
CA ARG A 237 18.61 -2.58 -1.61
C ARG A 237 18.88 -1.25 -0.90
N SER A 238 18.95 -0.16 -1.65
CA SER A 238 19.08 1.18 -1.07
C SER A 238 17.87 1.55 -0.23
N ALA A 239 16.67 1.31 -0.74
CA ALA A 239 15.43 1.51 0.00
C ALA A 239 15.38 0.64 1.27
N ARG A 240 15.70 -0.66 1.16
CA ARG A 240 15.82 -1.55 2.32
C ARG A 240 16.79 -1.02 3.37
N LYS A 241 17.96 -0.53 2.96
CA LYS A 241 18.95 0.05 3.87
C LYS A 241 18.36 1.25 4.63
N LYS A 242 17.65 2.15 3.94
CA LYS A 242 16.97 3.30 4.58
C LYS A 242 15.92 2.82 5.57
N VAL A 243 15.04 1.89 5.18
CA VAL A 243 13.98 1.33 6.05
C VAL A 243 14.56 0.66 7.31
N LEU A 244 15.63 -0.11 7.17
CA LEU A 244 16.31 -0.72 8.32
C LEU A 244 16.96 0.32 9.23
N GLY A 245 17.47 1.41 8.64
CA GLY A 245 18.04 2.56 9.38
C GLY A 245 17.02 3.29 10.28
N TRP A 246 15.73 3.20 9.99
CA TRP A 246 14.67 3.78 10.82
C TRP A 246 14.59 3.15 12.23
N ASN A 247 15.11 1.94 12.41
CA ASN A 247 15.03 1.21 13.68
C ASN A 247 13.61 1.20 14.24
N ALA A 248 12.64 0.85 13.38
CA ALA A 248 11.22 0.89 13.67
C ALA A 248 10.88 0.01 14.90
N LYS A 249 10.11 0.58 15.82
CA LYS A 249 9.56 -0.16 16.96
C LYS A 249 8.31 -0.92 16.55
N ARG A 250 7.45 -0.26 15.73
CA ARG A 250 6.15 -0.74 15.27
C ARG A 250 6.16 -0.91 13.77
N LEU A 251 5.30 -1.82 13.29
CA LEU A 251 5.05 -2.04 11.87
C LEU A 251 3.55 -2.03 11.63
N LEU A 252 3.08 -1.11 10.80
CA LEU A 252 1.73 -1.06 10.27
C LEU A 252 1.80 -1.47 8.80
N ILE A 253 1.01 -2.48 8.41
CA ILE A 253 0.97 -3.00 7.04
C ILE A 253 -0.46 -3.02 6.51
N ALA A 254 -0.60 -2.89 5.20
CA ALA A 254 -1.92 -2.91 4.55
C ALA A 254 -2.62 -4.27 4.66
N HIS A 255 -1.85 -5.36 4.57
CA HIS A 255 -2.41 -6.70 4.49
C HIS A 255 -1.77 -7.65 5.51
N GLY A 256 -2.58 -8.08 6.48
CA GLY A 256 -2.17 -9.01 7.51
C GLY A 256 -1.99 -8.36 8.88
N GLU A 257 -1.09 -8.93 9.68
CA GLU A 257 -0.95 -8.57 11.09
C GLU A 257 0.13 -7.53 11.30
N CYS A 258 -0.25 -6.40 11.88
CA CYS A 258 0.67 -5.36 12.33
C CYS A 258 1.50 -5.82 13.54
N ALA A 259 2.56 -5.10 13.88
CA ALA A 259 3.37 -5.39 15.06
C ALA A 259 3.57 -4.14 15.92
N GLN A 260 3.25 -4.24 17.21
CA GLN A 260 3.43 -3.16 18.19
C GLN A 260 4.86 -3.09 18.74
N ASN A 261 5.67 -4.12 18.48
CA ASN A 261 7.08 -4.20 18.88
C ASN A 261 7.85 -5.11 17.92
N LYS A 262 9.18 -5.15 18.05
CA LYS A 262 10.11 -5.98 17.26
C LYS A 262 10.04 -5.76 15.74
N ALA A 263 9.49 -4.63 15.29
CA ALA A 263 9.28 -4.36 13.87
C ALA A 263 10.58 -4.44 13.05
N SER A 264 11.71 -3.94 13.56
CA SER A 264 13.00 -4.01 12.85
C SER A 264 13.42 -5.44 12.52
N GLY A 265 13.21 -6.40 13.43
CA GLY A 265 13.50 -7.82 13.18
C GLY A 265 12.58 -8.41 12.11
N ILE A 266 11.28 -8.10 12.20
CA ILE A 266 10.28 -8.55 11.21
C ILE A 266 10.63 -8.00 9.82
N ILE A 267 10.89 -6.69 9.72
CA ILE A 267 11.23 -6.03 8.44
C ILE A 267 12.53 -6.62 7.85
N THR A 268 13.54 -6.85 8.71
CA THR A 268 14.83 -7.43 8.29
C THR A 268 14.61 -8.81 7.65
N ALA A 269 13.81 -9.66 8.29
CA ALA A 269 13.51 -10.99 7.81
C ALA A 269 12.62 -10.97 6.55
N ALA A 270 11.53 -10.19 6.56
CA ALA A 270 10.60 -10.08 5.43
C ALA A 270 11.27 -9.59 4.14
N LEU A 271 12.23 -8.67 4.26
CA LEU A 271 12.99 -8.10 3.13
C LEU A 271 14.34 -8.78 2.87
N SER A 272 14.60 -9.97 3.42
CA SER A 272 15.89 -10.67 3.27
C SER A 272 16.17 -11.12 1.84
N TRP A 273 15.18 -11.16 0.97
CA TRP A 273 15.31 -11.55 -0.45
C TRP A 273 15.93 -10.45 -1.34
N ILE A 274 16.04 -9.21 -0.86
CA ILE A 274 16.64 -8.05 -1.57
C ILE A 274 18.15 -7.99 -1.34
#